data_06c66c01d987ebd650e35e3835c94f99
#
_entry.id   06c66c01d987ebd650e35e3835c94f99
#
_cell.length_a   1.000
_cell.length_b   1.000
_cell.length_c   1.000
_cell.angle_alpha   90.00
_cell.angle_beta   90.00
_cell.angle_gamma   90.00
#
_symmetry.space_group_name_H-M   'P 1'
#
loop_
_entity.id
_entity.type
_entity.pdbx_description
1 polymer ?
#
loop_
_entity_poly.entity_id
_entity_poly.type
_entity_poly.pdbx_seq_one_letter_code
_entity_poly.pdbx_strand_id
1 'polypeptide(L)'
;MDNLRIKTKIICTIGPETESYEMLQRMAGAGMNIARLNMSHGDQDWHQRVIKHIKTLNRKIKFPIAILLDTQGPEIRTGHLASDLDLKKGSVISIVVRGESDPEETSIHIDYDDLISTVLAGDKITVDSGLINLEVLEKHERMMRCRVLDGGLLKSKRHVNLPGVRVNLPAITKKDRRDIEFAIASDVDYIALSFVREAADILQLKEILGKKVGKIKIIAKIEDEEGVKNVNEIIEQVDGVMVARGDLGIEIPIHTVPTVQRRIVRSCAEQGKRVIVATHLLESMITNPLPTRAEVTDVANAVYEEVDAVMLSGETTIGKYPLRCIDQLVNIAENVEKHPGLRFVSKLNTENDKQKLSLAAVELAESLGARCIVVITRRGVMADLVCNCRPVYSDIYAFTNVSQARRTMTLGRGIRPFRIAFSQDPEKTLQTAFNVLKEREGFQSDEKVVVISDVLAGSGKIDAIQIRHLP
;
A
#
# COMPACT_ATOMS: atom_id res chain seq x y z
N MET A 1 15.46 15.39 -15.42
CA MET A 1 15.43 13.93 -15.26
C MET A 1 13.97 13.51 -15.31
N ASP A 2 13.56 12.89 -16.42
CA ASP A 2 12.17 12.49 -16.66
C ASP A 2 11.93 11.09 -16.06
N ASN A 3 11.72 11.06 -14.76
CA ASN A 3 11.69 9.82 -13.98
C ASN A 3 10.33 9.13 -13.88
N LEU A 4 9.49 9.17 -14.91
CA LEU A 4 8.25 8.40 -14.90
C LEU A 4 8.06 7.62 -16.20
N ARG A 5 9.02 6.76 -16.51
CA ARG A 5 8.88 5.80 -17.62
C ARG A 5 8.06 4.58 -17.25
N ILE A 6 7.82 4.36 -15.96
CA ILE A 6 7.08 3.19 -15.45
C ILE A 6 5.65 3.53 -15.07
N LYS A 7 4.74 2.56 -15.22
CA LYS A 7 3.34 2.66 -14.82
C LYS A 7 3.15 2.27 -13.35
N THR A 8 3.85 1.23 -12.89
CA THR A 8 3.84 0.76 -11.50
C THR A 8 4.41 1.83 -10.57
N LYS A 9 3.70 2.12 -9.48
CA LYS A 9 4.11 3.15 -8.52
C LYS A 9 5.04 2.59 -7.45
N ILE A 10 5.87 3.45 -6.88
CA ILE A 10 6.81 3.10 -5.83
C ILE A 10 6.43 3.80 -4.54
N ILE A 11 6.17 3.01 -3.50
CA ILE A 11 5.93 3.47 -2.14
C ILE A 11 7.21 3.25 -1.35
N CYS A 12 7.70 4.29 -0.65
CA CYS A 12 8.85 4.17 0.22
C CYS A 12 8.44 4.48 1.66
N THR A 13 8.77 3.59 2.59
CA THR A 13 8.62 3.88 4.01
C THR A 13 9.72 4.83 4.45
N ILE A 14 9.32 5.93 5.08
CA ILE A 14 10.26 6.92 5.58
C ILE A 14 10.71 6.53 6.99
N GLY A 15 11.99 6.64 7.24
CA GLY A 15 12.61 6.32 8.51
C GLY A 15 13.85 7.19 8.77
N PRO A 16 14.66 6.85 9.78
CA PRO A 16 15.82 7.65 10.20
C PRO A 16 16.81 8.00 9.08
N GLU A 17 17.03 7.06 8.15
CA GLU A 17 17.96 7.29 7.02
C GLU A 17 17.38 8.16 5.91
N THR A 18 16.05 8.44 5.92
CA THR A 18 15.37 9.07 4.78
C THR A 18 14.48 10.26 5.17
N GLU A 19 14.41 10.67 6.42
CA GLU A 19 13.54 11.74 6.90
C GLU A 19 13.93 13.16 6.47
N SER A 20 15.20 13.37 6.06
CA SER A 20 15.67 14.72 5.71
C SER A 20 15.02 15.24 4.42
N TYR A 21 14.83 16.57 4.34
CA TYR A 21 14.27 17.21 3.16
C TYR A 21 15.06 16.88 1.89
N GLU A 22 16.39 16.91 1.98
CA GLU A 22 17.32 16.63 0.89
C GLU A 22 17.19 15.18 0.39
N MET A 23 17.06 14.23 1.33
CA MET A 23 16.90 12.82 0.98
C MET A 23 15.52 12.58 0.37
N LEU A 24 14.46 13.14 0.91
CA LEU A 24 13.12 13.07 0.32
C LEU A 24 13.08 13.64 -1.12
N GLN A 25 13.80 14.73 -1.36
CA GLN A 25 13.94 15.30 -2.70
C GLN A 25 14.69 14.35 -3.65
N ARG A 26 15.76 13.71 -3.19
CA ARG A 26 16.50 12.71 -3.97
C ARG A 26 15.66 11.47 -4.26
N MET A 27 14.92 10.97 -3.27
CA MET A 27 14.01 9.83 -3.43
C MET A 27 12.88 10.14 -4.44
N ALA A 28 12.31 11.35 -4.37
CA ALA A 28 11.34 11.80 -5.37
C ALA A 28 11.95 11.84 -6.79
N GLY A 29 13.18 12.34 -6.92
CA GLY A 29 13.93 12.33 -8.18
C GLY A 29 14.27 10.93 -8.68
N ALA A 30 14.48 9.97 -7.78
CA ALA A 30 14.76 8.57 -8.11
C ALA A 30 13.50 7.79 -8.53
N GLY A 31 12.28 8.25 -8.17
CA GLY A 31 11.03 7.59 -8.59
C GLY A 31 10.03 7.31 -7.49
N MET A 32 10.27 7.73 -6.25
CA MET A 32 9.27 7.61 -5.17
C MET A 32 8.01 8.40 -5.52
N ASN A 33 6.86 7.74 -5.45
CA ASN A 33 5.54 8.33 -5.69
C ASN A 33 4.78 8.59 -4.39
N ILE A 34 4.95 7.73 -3.39
CA ILE A 34 4.21 7.78 -2.13
C ILE A 34 5.19 7.59 -0.98
N ALA A 35 5.08 8.45 0.02
CA ALA A 35 5.79 8.32 1.29
C ALA A 35 4.87 7.62 2.30
N ARG A 36 5.27 6.44 2.78
CA ARG A 36 4.59 5.71 3.86
C ARG A 36 5.17 6.14 5.20
N LEU A 37 4.28 6.50 6.14
CA LEU A 37 4.58 6.78 7.53
C LEU A 37 4.03 5.64 8.39
N ASN A 38 4.92 4.82 8.95
CA ASN A 38 4.56 3.68 9.78
C ASN A 38 4.37 4.12 11.23
N MET A 39 3.13 4.12 11.72
CA MET A 39 2.80 4.58 13.09
C MET A 39 3.20 3.58 14.18
N SER A 40 3.74 2.41 13.82
CA SER A 40 4.36 1.50 14.80
C SER A 40 5.68 2.04 15.36
N HIS A 41 6.29 3.03 14.68
CA HIS A 41 7.59 3.61 15.03
C HIS A 41 7.53 5.14 15.02
N GLY A 42 8.40 5.77 15.81
CA GLY A 42 8.43 7.22 15.94
C GLY A 42 7.28 7.77 16.78
N ASP A 43 7.28 9.08 16.95
CA ASP A 43 6.21 9.83 17.61
C ASP A 43 5.50 10.76 16.62
N GLN A 44 4.37 11.34 17.03
CA GLN A 44 3.60 12.24 16.18
C GLN A 44 4.37 13.49 15.77
N ASP A 45 5.28 14.00 16.61
CA ASP A 45 6.10 15.17 16.29
C ASP A 45 7.11 14.86 15.19
N TRP A 46 7.71 13.67 15.22
CA TRP A 46 8.58 13.19 14.15
C TRP A 46 7.81 13.07 12.83
N HIS A 47 6.66 12.41 12.85
CA HIS A 47 5.81 12.28 11.66
C HIS A 47 5.36 13.63 11.12
N GLN A 48 5.02 14.57 11.98
CA GLN A 48 4.63 15.94 11.59
C GLN A 48 5.78 16.68 10.88
N ARG A 49 7.04 16.52 11.34
CA ARG A 49 8.20 17.11 10.65
C ARG A 49 8.36 16.54 9.24
N VAL A 50 8.28 15.23 9.08
CA VAL A 50 8.36 14.56 7.77
C VAL A 50 7.23 15.01 6.84
N ILE A 51 6.00 15.06 7.33
CA ILE A 51 4.84 15.57 6.56
C ILE A 51 5.09 17.01 6.09
N LYS A 52 5.64 17.86 6.94
CA LYS A 52 5.97 19.25 6.59
C LYS A 52 7.03 19.32 5.48
N HIS A 53 8.06 18.47 5.53
CA HIS A 53 9.07 18.37 4.47
C HIS A 53 8.44 17.96 3.14
N ILE A 54 7.60 16.92 3.13
CA ILE A 54 6.92 16.44 1.91
C ILE A 54 5.99 17.53 1.34
N LYS A 55 5.19 18.18 2.18
CA LYS A 55 4.31 19.28 1.75
C LYS A 55 5.08 20.47 1.17
N THR A 56 6.24 20.77 1.72
CA THR A 56 7.13 21.82 1.20
C THR A 56 7.73 21.41 -0.15
N LEU A 57 8.16 20.17 -0.27
CA LEU A 57 8.72 19.62 -1.49
C LEU A 57 7.67 19.59 -2.63
N ASN A 58 6.43 19.21 -2.33
CA ASN A 58 5.32 19.14 -3.29
C ASN A 58 4.96 20.49 -3.95
N ARG A 59 5.42 21.62 -3.40
CA ARG A 59 5.28 22.94 -4.04
C ARG A 59 6.30 23.18 -5.14
N LYS A 60 7.40 22.39 -5.17
CA LYS A 60 8.53 22.60 -6.06
C LYS A 60 8.70 21.53 -7.13
N ILE A 61 8.14 20.33 -6.89
CA ILE A 61 8.31 19.18 -7.79
C ILE A 61 7.16 19.04 -8.80
N LYS A 62 7.49 18.46 -9.94
CA LYS A 62 6.58 18.26 -11.07
C LYS A 62 5.43 17.31 -10.71
N PHE A 63 5.75 16.16 -10.12
CA PHE A 63 4.77 15.16 -9.67
C PHE A 63 4.73 15.11 -8.14
N PRO A 64 3.54 15.14 -7.53
CA PRO A 64 3.43 15.19 -6.09
C PRO A 64 3.78 13.84 -5.47
N ILE A 65 4.36 13.87 -4.27
CA ILE A 65 4.44 12.72 -3.38
C ILE A 65 3.16 12.70 -2.56
N ALA A 66 2.42 11.61 -2.62
CA ALA A 66 1.30 11.37 -1.73
C ALA A 66 1.78 10.84 -0.37
N ILE A 67 0.98 11.05 0.67
CA ILE A 67 1.30 10.60 2.03
C ILE A 67 0.33 9.49 2.42
N LEU A 68 0.88 8.32 2.75
CA LEU A 68 0.16 7.16 3.26
C LEU A 68 0.54 6.96 4.72
N LEU A 69 -0.43 7.13 5.63
CA LEU A 69 -0.27 6.81 7.03
C LEU A 69 -0.72 5.36 7.26
N ASP A 70 0.16 4.56 7.85
CA ASP A 70 -0.07 3.13 8.10
C ASP A 70 -0.22 2.90 9.61
N THR A 71 -1.40 2.44 10.05
CA THR A 71 -1.71 2.22 11.47
C THR A 71 -0.90 1.05 12.01
N GLN A 72 -0.73 1.01 13.33
CA GLN A 72 -0.07 -0.10 13.99
C GLN A 72 -0.95 -1.35 13.99
N GLY A 73 -2.23 -1.19 14.29
CA GLY A 73 -3.16 -2.29 14.48
C GLY A 73 -3.00 -2.99 15.84
N PRO A 74 -3.83 -4.01 16.07
CA PRO A 74 -3.79 -4.82 17.29
C PRO A 74 -2.61 -5.80 17.22
N GLU A 75 -1.57 -5.55 17.99
CA GLU A 75 -0.40 -6.43 18.10
C GLU A 75 -0.37 -7.14 19.46
N ILE A 76 -0.02 -8.41 19.43
CA ILE A 76 0.36 -9.18 20.61
C ILE A 76 1.87 -9.18 20.70
N ARG A 77 2.42 -8.92 21.88
CA ARG A 77 3.87 -8.88 22.10
C ARG A 77 4.29 -9.66 23.33
N THR A 78 5.54 -10.14 23.32
CA THR A 78 6.18 -10.62 24.55
C THR A 78 6.44 -9.44 25.48
N GLY A 79 6.48 -9.73 26.78
CA GLY A 79 6.82 -8.76 27.80
C GLY A 79 8.28 -8.33 27.78
N HIS A 80 8.66 -7.59 28.82
CA HIS A 80 10.05 -7.20 29.04
C HIS A 80 10.83 -8.36 29.68
N LEU A 81 11.99 -8.68 29.11
CA LEU A 81 12.91 -9.67 29.65
C LEU A 81 14.06 -8.95 30.37
N ALA A 82 14.50 -9.49 31.50
CA ALA A 82 15.66 -8.96 32.22
C ALA A 82 16.98 -9.18 31.43
N SER A 83 17.02 -10.25 30.66
CA SER A 83 18.11 -10.59 29.72
C SER A 83 17.53 -11.36 28.55
N ASP A 84 18.23 -11.34 27.42
CA ASP A 84 17.85 -12.16 26.25
C ASP A 84 17.84 -13.65 26.63
N LEU A 85 16.82 -14.41 26.16
CA LEU A 85 16.64 -15.81 26.43
C LEU A 85 17.03 -16.66 25.20
N ASP A 86 17.98 -17.56 25.38
CA ASP A 86 18.37 -18.52 24.34
C ASP A 86 17.50 -19.79 24.46
N LEU A 87 16.42 -19.82 23.66
CA LEU A 87 15.46 -20.93 23.65
C LEU A 87 16.00 -22.10 22.83
N LYS A 88 16.14 -23.26 23.45
CA LYS A 88 16.68 -24.47 22.79
C LYS A 88 15.54 -25.31 22.20
N LYS A 89 15.73 -25.79 20.97
CA LYS A 89 14.80 -26.71 20.32
C LYS A 89 14.54 -27.94 21.21
N GLY A 90 13.27 -28.29 21.39
CA GLY A 90 12.82 -29.43 22.21
C GLY A 90 12.67 -29.11 23.70
N SER A 91 13.14 -27.95 24.20
CA SER A 91 12.88 -27.54 25.59
C SER A 91 11.40 -27.19 25.81
N VAL A 92 10.97 -27.28 27.06
CA VAL A 92 9.65 -26.85 27.50
C VAL A 92 9.81 -25.53 28.23
N ILE A 93 8.95 -24.60 27.95
CA ILE A 93 8.88 -23.28 28.58
C ILE A 93 7.47 -22.98 29.02
N SER A 94 7.32 -22.10 29.99
CA SER A 94 6.02 -21.59 30.42
C SER A 94 5.71 -20.26 29.79
N ILE A 95 4.51 -20.12 29.24
CA ILE A 95 3.95 -18.83 28.82
C ILE A 95 2.95 -18.38 29.88
N VAL A 96 3.12 -17.16 30.37
CA VAL A 96 2.28 -16.58 31.42
C VAL A 96 1.60 -15.33 30.92
N VAL A 97 0.39 -15.07 31.43
CA VAL A 97 -0.39 -13.86 31.18
C VAL A 97 -0.47 -13.10 32.49
N ARG A 98 -0.04 -11.83 32.49
CA ARG A 98 -0.06 -10.93 33.67
C ARG A 98 0.70 -11.42 34.91
N GLY A 99 2.01 -11.34 34.85
CA GLY A 99 2.84 -11.13 36.06
C GLY A 99 3.13 -12.32 36.95
N GLU A 100 2.66 -13.50 36.64
CA GLU A 100 3.03 -14.74 37.38
C GLU A 100 4.13 -15.46 36.60
N SER A 101 5.31 -15.59 37.20
CA SER A 101 6.39 -16.43 36.66
C SER A 101 6.36 -17.80 37.34
N ASP A 102 6.56 -18.85 36.56
CA ASP A 102 6.87 -20.17 37.14
C ASP A 102 8.32 -20.13 37.67
N PRO A 103 8.56 -20.32 38.96
CA PRO A 103 9.89 -20.28 39.50
C PRO A 103 10.76 -21.48 39.08
N GLU A 104 10.18 -22.53 38.55
CA GLU A 104 10.87 -23.76 38.17
C GLU A 104 11.15 -23.87 36.67
N GLU A 105 10.48 -23.09 35.83
CA GLU A 105 10.64 -23.13 34.37
C GLU A 105 10.99 -21.74 33.79
N THR A 106 11.65 -21.75 32.65
CA THR A 106 11.83 -20.52 31.86
C THR A 106 10.46 -19.97 31.43
N SER A 107 10.11 -18.82 31.93
CA SER A 107 8.80 -18.19 31.69
C SER A 107 8.89 -17.00 30.74
N ILE A 108 7.96 -16.90 29.82
CA ILE A 108 7.78 -15.78 28.90
C ILE A 108 6.43 -15.15 29.16
N HIS A 109 6.41 -13.87 29.41
CA HIS A 109 5.16 -13.09 29.51
C HIS A 109 4.68 -12.70 28.11
N ILE A 110 3.36 -12.83 27.84
CA ILE A 110 2.69 -12.35 26.63
C ILE A 110 1.58 -11.36 27.02
N ASP A 111 1.53 -10.22 26.33
CA ASP A 111 0.63 -9.11 26.60
C ASP A 111 -0.71 -9.28 25.85
N TYR A 112 -1.40 -10.39 26.12
CA TYR A 112 -2.74 -10.67 25.63
C TYR A 112 -3.54 -11.45 26.67
N ASP A 113 -4.48 -10.79 27.31
CA ASP A 113 -5.22 -11.32 28.46
C ASP A 113 -6.00 -12.60 28.18
N ASP A 114 -6.58 -12.70 26.98
CA ASP A 114 -7.41 -13.85 26.57
C ASP A 114 -6.59 -14.98 25.96
N LEU A 115 -5.26 -14.91 25.95
CA LEU A 115 -4.38 -15.87 25.26
C LEU A 115 -4.70 -17.33 25.65
N ILE A 116 -4.77 -17.59 26.97
CA ILE A 116 -4.98 -18.95 27.49
C ILE A 116 -6.38 -19.49 27.14
N SER A 117 -7.40 -18.63 27.10
CA SER A 117 -8.75 -19.03 26.69
C SER A 117 -8.86 -19.25 25.19
N THR A 118 -8.06 -18.52 24.41
CA THR A 118 -8.14 -18.47 22.96
C THR A 118 -7.43 -19.66 22.29
N VAL A 119 -6.24 -20.05 22.77
CA VAL A 119 -5.46 -21.14 22.16
C VAL A 119 -5.85 -22.51 22.70
N LEU A 120 -5.62 -23.57 21.93
CA LEU A 120 -5.85 -24.97 22.31
C LEU A 120 -4.53 -25.73 22.38
N ALA A 121 -4.52 -26.87 23.10
CA ALA A 121 -3.38 -27.80 23.05
C ALA A 121 -3.16 -28.28 21.59
N GLY A 122 -1.92 -28.23 21.12
CA GLY A 122 -1.53 -28.49 19.74
C GLY A 122 -1.44 -27.24 18.86
N ASP A 123 -1.98 -26.08 19.28
CA ASP A 123 -1.83 -24.83 18.53
C ASP A 123 -0.38 -24.36 18.54
N LYS A 124 -0.04 -23.60 17.49
CA LYS A 124 1.27 -22.97 17.34
C LYS A 124 1.24 -21.53 17.80
N ILE A 125 2.29 -21.12 18.49
CA ILE A 125 2.60 -19.73 18.82
C ILE A 125 3.91 -19.38 18.14
N THR A 126 3.91 -18.33 17.35
CA THR A 126 5.07 -17.88 16.58
C THR A 126 5.55 -16.54 17.13
N VAL A 127 6.84 -16.43 17.39
CA VAL A 127 7.45 -15.24 17.99
C VAL A 127 8.58 -14.72 17.10
N ASP A 128 8.78 -13.39 17.13
CA ASP A 128 9.85 -12.68 16.40
C ASP A 128 9.82 -12.97 14.89
N SER A 129 8.68 -12.66 14.26
CA SER A 129 8.48 -12.80 12.80
C SER A 129 8.75 -14.22 12.26
N GLY A 130 8.37 -15.25 13.02
CA GLY A 130 8.48 -16.64 12.57
C GLY A 130 9.78 -17.35 12.95
N LEU A 131 10.71 -16.63 13.59
CA LEU A 131 12.02 -17.20 13.94
C LEU A 131 11.94 -18.23 15.09
N ILE A 132 11.02 -18.02 16.04
CA ILE A 132 10.82 -18.90 17.19
C ILE A 132 9.41 -19.47 17.09
N ASN A 133 9.31 -20.80 17.08
CA ASN A 133 8.04 -21.52 16.99
C ASN A 133 7.82 -22.39 18.21
N LEU A 134 6.64 -22.28 18.80
CA LEU A 134 6.23 -22.98 20.00
C LEU A 134 4.97 -23.80 19.71
N GLU A 135 4.83 -24.94 20.38
CA GLU A 135 3.61 -25.75 20.36
C GLU A 135 3.02 -25.79 21.77
N VAL A 136 1.74 -25.49 21.91
CA VAL A 136 1.02 -25.57 23.19
C VAL A 136 0.85 -27.02 23.58
N LEU A 137 1.39 -27.43 24.72
CA LEU A 137 1.27 -28.80 25.26
C LEU A 137 0.08 -28.95 26.19
N GLU A 138 0.00 -28.07 27.18
CA GLU A 138 -1.05 -28.07 28.19
C GLU A 138 -1.34 -26.65 28.70
N LYS A 139 -2.53 -26.46 29.22
CA LYS A 139 -3.02 -25.16 29.71
C LYS A 139 -3.49 -25.27 31.15
N HIS A 140 -3.20 -24.23 31.92
CA HIS A 140 -3.69 -24.00 33.26
C HIS A 140 -4.44 -22.65 33.31
N GLU A 141 -5.00 -22.25 34.44
CA GLU A 141 -5.81 -21.04 34.54
C GLU A 141 -5.09 -19.76 34.07
N ARG A 142 -3.77 -19.65 34.33
CA ARG A 142 -2.99 -18.42 34.03
C ARG A 142 -1.66 -18.67 33.32
N MET A 143 -1.38 -19.89 32.99
CA MET A 143 -0.14 -20.30 32.33
C MET A 143 -0.39 -21.44 31.35
N MET A 144 0.48 -21.58 30.38
CA MET A 144 0.51 -22.74 29.51
C MET A 144 1.96 -23.22 29.34
N ARG A 145 2.14 -24.50 29.19
CA ARG A 145 3.43 -25.12 28.87
C ARG A 145 3.53 -25.32 27.38
N CYS A 146 4.63 -24.85 26.80
CA CYS A 146 4.87 -24.91 25.38
C CYS A 146 6.21 -25.60 25.08
N ARG A 147 6.22 -26.42 24.04
CA ARG A 147 7.45 -27.03 23.50
C ARG A 147 8.05 -26.09 22.46
N VAL A 148 9.34 -25.86 22.53
CA VAL A 148 10.08 -25.10 21.52
C VAL A 148 10.29 -25.99 20.30
N LEU A 149 9.60 -25.67 19.18
CA LEU A 149 9.77 -26.39 17.91
C LEU A 149 10.99 -25.86 17.16
N ASP A 150 11.14 -24.54 17.09
CA ASP A 150 12.32 -23.89 16.55
C ASP A 150 12.76 -22.83 17.56
N GLY A 151 14.02 -22.95 17.99
CA GLY A 151 14.62 -22.11 19.03
C GLY A 151 15.40 -20.94 18.46
N GLY A 152 15.80 -20.03 19.34
CA GLY A 152 16.58 -18.85 19.00
C GLY A 152 16.72 -17.88 20.16
N LEU A 153 17.42 -16.78 19.93
CA LEU A 153 17.62 -15.71 20.92
C LEU A 153 16.38 -14.81 21.00
N LEU A 154 15.56 -15.01 22.02
CA LEU A 154 14.38 -14.18 22.27
C LEU A 154 14.78 -12.90 23.00
N LYS A 155 14.39 -11.75 22.43
CA LYS A 155 14.55 -10.42 23.01
C LYS A 155 13.22 -9.88 23.54
N SER A 156 13.30 -8.82 24.34
CA SER A 156 12.10 -8.13 24.85
C SER A 156 11.17 -7.60 23.77
N LYS A 157 9.86 -7.59 24.03
CA LYS A 157 8.81 -6.96 23.22
C LYS A 157 8.73 -7.46 21.78
N ARG A 158 8.94 -8.76 21.57
CA ARG A 158 8.83 -9.37 20.24
C ARG A 158 7.37 -9.61 19.88
N HIS A 159 7.08 -9.48 18.59
CA HIS A 159 5.75 -9.73 18.04
C HIS A 159 5.40 -11.22 18.21
N VAL A 160 4.14 -11.48 18.56
CA VAL A 160 3.58 -12.81 18.75
C VAL A 160 2.43 -13.01 17.79
N ASN A 161 2.47 -14.05 16.99
CA ASN A 161 1.41 -14.46 16.09
C ASN A 161 0.81 -15.79 16.57
N LEU A 162 -0.47 -15.97 16.30
CA LEU A 162 -1.24 -17.16 16.63
C LEU A 162 -1.86 -17.73 15.35
N PRO A 163 -1.07 -18.39 14.48
CA PRO A 163 -1.54 -18.84 13.17
C PRO A 163 -2.76 -19.75 13.25
N GLY A 164 -3.83 -19.39 12.50
CA GLY A 164 -5.08 -20.14 12.48
C GLY A 164 -5.98 -19.94 13.70
N VAL A 165 -5.58 -19.11 14.67
CA VAL A 165 -6.37 -18.81 15.88
C VAL A 165 -7.03 -17.44 15.75
N ARG A 166 -8.34 -17.40 15.89
CA ARG A 166 -9.08 -16.12 15.88
C ARG A 166 -8.82 -15.35 17.17
N VAL A 167 -8.15 -14.20 17.04
CA VAL A 167 -7.83 -13.32 18.16
C VAL A 167 -8.93 -12.29 18.36
N ASN A 168 -9.46 -12.18 19.57
CA ASN A 168 -10.50 -11.22 19.93
C ASN A 168 -9.90 -9.87 20.32
N LEU A 169 -9.24 -9.19 19.38
CA LEU A 169 -8.72 -7.84 19.55
C LEU A 169 -9.53 -6.85 18.71
N PRO A 170 -9.73 -5.60 19.21
CA PRO A 170 -10.44 -4.58 18.43
C PRO A 170 -9.64 -4.25 17.15
N ALA A 171 -10.33 -4.12 16.02
CA ALA A 171 -9.70 -3.78 14.74
C ALA A 171 -8.96 -2.44 14.79
N ILE A 172 -9.49 -1.47 15.55
CA ILE A 172 -8.90 -0.14 15.74
C ILE A 172 -8.62 0.06 17.24
N THR A 173 -7.35 0.07 17.60
CA THR A 173 -6.91 0.28 18.99
C THR A 173 -7.08 1.75 19.40
N LYS A 174 -6.93 2.02 20.70
CA LYS A 174 -6.92 3.42 21.23
C LYS A 174 -5.77 4.24 20.64
N LYS A 175 -4.64 3.58 20.31
CA LYS A 175 -3.52 4.23 19.65
C LYS A 175 -3.87 4.54 18.19
N ASP A 176 -4.42 3.58 17.45
CA ASP A 176 -4.80 3.78 16.06
C ASP A 176 -5.81 4.91 15.91
N ARG A 177 -6.78 5.01 16.83
CA ARG A 177 -7.75 6.13 16.84
C ARG A 177 -7.03 7.48 16.91
N ARG A 178 -6.05 7.65 17.82
CA ARG A 178 -5.26 8.88 17.94
C ARG A 178 -4.44 9.14 16.68
N ASP A 179 -3.88 8.10 16.08
CA ASP A 179 -3.08 8.20 14.86
C ASP A 179 -3.96 8.54 13.64
N ILE A 180 -5.19 8.02 13.57
CA ILE A 180 -6.19 8.39 12.55
C ILE A 180 -6.62 9.87 12.72
N GLU A 181 -6.86 10.32 13.94
CA GLU A 181 -7.16 11.74 14.25
C GLU A 181 -5.99 12.66 13.83
N PHE A 182 -4.75 12.25 14.11
CA PHE A 182 -3.55 12.93 13.63
C PHE A 182 -3.47 12.94 12.10
N ALA A 183 -3.80 11.84 11.42
CA ALA A 183 -3.85 11.76 9.96
C ALA A 183 -4.85 12.76 9.37
N ILE A 184 -6.05 12.85 9.97
CA ILE A 184 -7.10 13.80 9.57
C ILE A 184 -6.63 15.25 9.72
N ALA A 185 -6.02 15.58 10.86
CA ALA A 185 -5.50 16.93 11.15
C ALA A 185 -4.33 17.29 10.21
N SER A 186 -3.51 16.31 9.87
CA SER A 186 -2.35 16.46 9.00
C SER A 186 -2.68 16.43 7.51
N ASP A 187 -3.94 16.30 7.09
CA ASP A 187 -4.39 16.25 5.68
C ASP A 187 -3.53 15.28 4.85
N VAL A 188 -3.43 14.03 5.32
CA VAL A 188 -2.79 12.94 4.58
C VAL A 188 -3.69 12.46 3.42
N ASP A 189 -3.14 11.70 2.48
CA ASP A 189 -3.86 11.29 1.28
C ASP A 189 -4.48 9.90 1.43
N TYR A 190 -3.81 9.01 2.18
CA TYR A 190 -4.22 7.63 2.40
C TYR A 190 -4.06 7.24 3.86
N ILE A 191 -4.94 6.34 4.32
CA ILE A 191 -4.78 5.59 5.56
C ILE A 191 -4.78 4.11 5.20
N ALA A 192 -3.72 3.39 5.58
CA ALA A 192 -3.66 1.95 5.53
C ALA A 192 -4.04 1.41 6.92
N LEU A 193 -5.11 0.63 6.99
CA LEU A 193 -5.57 -0.01 8.23
C LEU A 193 -4.96 -1.40 8.33
N SER A 194 -4.24 -1.66 9.41
CA SER A 194 -3.59 -2.95 9.68
C SER A 194 -4.58 -3.99 10.19
N PHE A 195 -4.31 -5.26 9.90
CA PHE A 195 -5.06 -6.42 10.35
C PHE A 195 -6.56 -6.34 10.08
N VAL A 196 -6.93 -5.96 8.85
CA VAL A 196 -8.33 -5.94 8.42
C VAL A 196 -8.81 -7.36 8.19
N ARG A 197 -9.78 -7.81 8.97
CA ARG A 197 -10.33 -9.17 8.96
C ARG A 197 -11.69 -9.26 8.27
N GLU A 198 -12.49 -8.18 8.36
CA GLU A 198 -13.84 -8.13 7.82
C GLU A 198 -14.27 -6.72 7.38
N ALA A 199 -15.33 -6.62 6.61
CA ALA A 199 -15.86 -5.34 6.12
C ALA A 199 -16.24 -4.37 7.25
N ALA A 200 -16.66 -4.89 8.41
CA ALA A 200 -17.03 -4.08 9.58
C ALA A 200 -15.86 -3.26 10.13
N ASP A 201 -14.61 -3.75 10.03
CA ASP A 201 -13.41 -3.03 10.44
C ASP A 201 -13.26 -1.73 9.64
N ILE A 202 -13.53 -1.80 8.33
CA ILE A 202 -13.49 -0.64 7.43
C ILE A 202 -14.64 0.33 7.72
N LEU A 203 -15.82 -0.17 8.02
CA LEU A 203 -16.97 0.67 8.40
C LEU A 203 -16.66 1.47 9.67
N GLN A 204 -16.01 0.85 10.67
CA GLN A 204 -15.55 1.53 11.87
C GLN A 204 -14.53 2.65 11.56
N LEU A 205 -13.59 2.42 10.65
CA LEU A 205 -12.68 3.48 10.19
C LEU A 205 -13.44 4.61 9.49
N LYS A 206 -14.42 4.29 8.64
CA LYS A 206 -15.26 5.30 7.96
C LYS A 206 -16.03 6.17 8.94
N GLU A 207 -16.51 5.62 10.04
CA GLU A 207 -17.17 6.38 11.11
C GLU A 207 -16.21 7.41 11.73
N ILE A 208 -14.97 7.01 12.03
CA ILE A 208 -13.96 7.93 12.58
C ILE A 208 -13.60 9.02 11.57
N LEU A 209 -13.47 8.67 10.30
CA LEU A 209 -13.18 9.63 9.23
C LEU A 209 -14.32 10.64 8.99
N GLY A 210 -15.56 10.26 9.20
CA GLY A 210 -16.75 11.11 9.06
C GLY A 210 -16.77 11.86 7.71
N LYS A 211 -16.73 13.20 7.75
CA LYS A 211 -16.76 14.05 6.54
C LYS A 211 -15.49 13.97 5.67
N LYS A 212 -14.47 13.24 6.09
CA LYS A 212 -13.23 13.03 5.33
C LYS A 212 -13.27 11.77 4.48
N VAL A 213 -14.30 10.93 4.61
CA VAL A 213 -14.50 9.76 3.73
C VAL A 213 -14.53 10.22 2.27
N GLY A 214 -13.81 9.52 1.41
CA GLY A 214 -13.62 9.84 -0.02
C GLY A 214 -12.59 10.96 -0.31
N LYS A 215 -12.25 11.79 0.69
CA LYS A 215 -11.10 12.71 0.61
C LYS A 215 -9.81 12.01 1.00
N ILE A 216 -9.80 11.36 2.17
CA ILE A 216 -8.73 10.43 2.55
C ILE A 216 -9.14 9.06 2.03
N LYS A 217 -8.25 8.42 1.29
CA LYS A 217 -8.46 7.11 0.68
C LYS A 217 -8.10 6.01 1.67
N ILE A 218 -8.86 4.92 1.69
CA ILE A 218 -8.69 3.80 2.62
C ILE A 218 -8.02 2.63 1.89
N ILE A 219 -6.94 2.13 2.47
CA ILE A 219 -6.25 0.91 2.05
C ILE A 219 -6.42 -0.13 3.15
N ALA A 220 -6.99 -1.29 2.84
CA ALA A 220 -7.03 -2.42 3.77
C ALA A 220 -5.74 -3.22 3.65
N LYS A 221 -5.08 -3.53 4.77
CA LYS A 221 -3.95 -4.45 4.80
C LYS A 221 -4.46 -5.85 5.10
N ILE A 222 -4.16 -6.78 4.20
CA ILE A 222 -4.48 -8.20 4.35
C ILE A 222 -3.25 -8.90 4.88
N GLU A 223 -3.30 -9.31 6.15
CA GLU A 223 -2.18 -9.74 6.97
C GLU A 223 -2.42 -11.09 7.65
N ASP A 224 -3.66 -11.60 7.64
CA ASP A 224 -4.03 -12.87 8.28
C ASP A 224 -4.97 -13.72 7.41
N GLU A 225 -5.26 -14.94 7.87
CA GLU A 225 -6.11 -15.91 7.16
C GLU A 225 -7.57 -15.43 7.06
N GLU A 226 -8.10 -14.76 8.10
CA GLU A 226 -9.48 -14.26 8.12
C GLU A 226 -9.67 -13.16 7.08
N GLY A 227 -8.74 -12.20 6.99
CA GLY A 227 -8.73 -11.17 5.96
C GLY A 227 -8.62 -11.74 4.55
N VAL A 228 -7.82 -12.80 4.36
CA VAL A 228 -7.75 -13.52 3.07
C VAL A 228 -9.08 -14.18 2.72
N LYS A 229 -9.77 -14.77 3.69
CA LYS A 229 -11.09 -15.42 3.50
C LYS A 229 -12.15 -14.41 3.09
N ASN A 230 -12.18 -13.27 3.76
CA ASN A 230 -13.21 -12.23 3.59
C ASN A 230 -12.80 -11.14 2.57
N VAL A 231 -11.73 -11.34 1.82
CA VAL A 231 -11.11 -10.31 0.99
C VAL A 231 -12.06 -9.63 0.00
N ASN A 232 -13.02 -10.36 -0.57
CA ASN A 232 -13.95 -9.78 -1.54
C ASN A 232 -14.90 -8.75 -0.90
N GLU A 233 -15.44 -9.03 0.29
CA GLU A 233 -16.27 -8.10 1.04
C GLU A 233 -15.47 -6.88 1.51
N ILE A 234 -14.21 -7.08 1.90
CA ILE A 234 -13.30 -5.99 2.26
C ILE A 234 -13.03 -5.08 1.05
N ILE A 235 -12.74 -5.68 -0.13
CA ILE A 235 -12.45 -4.94 -1.37
C ILE A 235 -13.62 -3.99 -1.74
N GLU A 236 -14.86 -4.40 -1.55
CA GLU A 236 -16.03 -3.55 -1.82
C GLU A 236 -16.01 -2.26 -0.99
N GLN A 237 -15.51 -2.33 0.24
CA GLN A 237 -15.57 -1.22 1.20
C GLN A 237 -14.39 -0.25 1.13
N VAL A 238 -13.33 -0.55 0.38
CA VAL A 238 -12.08 0.22 0.37
C VAL A 238 -11.77 0.86 -0.99
N ASP A 239 -10.82 1.78 -1.01
CA ASP A 239 -10.25 2.34 -2.24
C ASP A 239 -9.14 1.44 -2.82
N GLY A 240 -8.51 0.63 -1.95
CA GLY A 240 -7.48 -0.32 -2.37
C GLY A 240 -7.09 -1.30 -1.26
N VAL A 241 -6.26 -2.26 -1.62
CA VAL A 241 -5.76 -3.32 -0.73
C VAL A 241 -4.24 -3.34 -0.76
N MET A 242 -3.63 -3.63 0.38
CA MET A 242 -2.22 -3.93 0.51
C MET A 242 -2.06 -5.41 0.90
N VAL A 243 -1.35 -6.17 0.08
CA VAL A 243 -0.91 -7.52 0.41
C VAL A 243 0.38 -7.39 1.21
N ALA A 244 0.27 -7.47 2.54
CA ALA A 244 1.38 -7.31 3.48
C ALA A 244 2.02 -8.67 3.76
N ARG A 245 2.89 -9.12 2.83
CA ARG A 245 3.40 -10.51 2.78
C ARG A 245 4.25 -10.90 3.98
N GLY A 246 4.82 -9.93 4.70
CA GLY A 246 5.60 -10.19 5.91
C GLY A 246 4.76 -10.85 7.00
N ASP A 247 3.69 -10.17 7.41
CA ASP A 247 2.76 -10.67 8.43
C ASP A 247 1.93 -11.84 7.90
N LEU A 248 1.41 -11.72 6.68
CA LEU A 248 0.65 -12.79 6.04
C LEU A 248 1.42 -14.11 5.94
N GLY A 249 2.74 -14.06 5.65
CA GLY A 249 3.57 -15.26 5.52
C GLY A 249 3.88 -15.95 6.86
N ILE A 250 3.54 -15.32 7.99
CA ILE A 250 3.58 -15.92 9.32
C ILE A 250 2.24 -16.59 9.64
N GLU A 251 1.14 -15.96 9.23
CA GLU A 251 -0.24 -16.37 9.55
C GLU A 251 -0.74 -17.52 8.64
N ILE A 252 -0.22 -17.63 7.42
CA ILE A 252 -0.57 -18.72 6.49
C ILE A 252 0.70 -19.48 6.05
N PRO A 253 0.57 -20.73 5.55
CA PRO A 253 1.73 -21.46 5.03
C PRO A 253 2.48 -20.65 3.96
N ILE A 254 3.77 -20.41 4.16
CA ILE A 254 4.60 -19.51 3.33
C ILE A 254 4.52 -19.83 1.83
N HIS A 255 4.43 -21.11 1.47
CA HIS A 255 4.32 -21.55 0.07
C HIS A 255 2.98 -21.18 -0.60
N THR A 256 1.95 -20.78 0.17
CA THR A 256 0.65 -20.33 -0.34
C THR A 256 0.60 -18.83 -0.60
N VAL A 257 1.51 -18.04 -0.02
CA VAL A 257 1.53 -16.58 -0.15
C VAL A 257 1.49 -16.11 -1.60
N PRO A 258 2.26 -16.67 -2.56
CA PRO A 258 2.22 -16.22 -3.96
C PRO A 258 0.87 -16.43 -4.63
N THR A 259 0.17 -17.53 -4.31
CA THR A 259 -1.15 -17.82 -4.88
C THR A 259 -2.24 -16.96 -4.26
N VAL A 260 -2.13 -16.66 -2.96
CA VAL A 260 -3.01 -15.74 -2.24
C VAL A 260 -2.82 -14.31 -2.77
N GLN A 261 -1.57 -13.84 -2.92
CA GLN A 261 -1.28 -12.55 -3.56
C GLN A 261 -1.96 -12.44 -4.91
N ARG A 262 -1.75 -13.40 -5.81
CA ARG A 262 -2.33 -13.40 -7.16
C ARG A 262 -3.86 -13.38 -7.14
N ARG A 263 -4.49 -14.11 -6.20
CA ARG A 263 -5.94 -14.09 -6.01
C ARG A 263 -6.44 -12.71 -5.62
N ILE A 264 -5.79 -12.06 -4.65
CA ILE A 264 -6.13 -10.71 -4.18
C ILE A 264 -5.95 -9.69 -5.30
N VAL A 265 -4.81 -9.74 -6.01
CA VAL A 265 -4.54 -8.84 -7.15
C VAL A 265 -5.61 -8.97 -8.23
N ARG A 266 -6.00 -10.20 -8.57
CA ARG A 266 -7.09 -10.47 -9.52
C ARG A 266 -8.41 -9.90 -9.03
N SER A 267 -8.82 -10.17 -7.79
CA SER A 267 -10.08 -9.66 -7.23
C SER A 267 -10.12 -8.12 -7.22
N CYS A 268 -9.01 -7.46 -6.89
CA CYS A 268 -8.90 -6.00 -6.98
C CYS A 268 -9.03 -5.50 -8.42
N ALA A 269 -8.37 -6.14 -9.38
CA ALA A 269 -8.45 -5.75 -10.79
C ALA A 269 -9.86 -5.91 -11.36
N GLU A 270 -10.55 -7.03 -11.07
CA GLU A 270 -11.91 -7.31 -11.51
C GLU A 270 -12.94 -6.33 -10.92
N GLN A 271 -12.71 -5.83 -9.69
CA GLN A 271 -13.55 -4.83 -9.02
C GLN A 271 -13.10 -3.38 -9.21
N GLY A 272 -12.03 -3.14 -9.98
CA GLY A 272 -11.51 -1.80 -10.24
C GLY A 272 -10.96 -1.10 -9.00
N LYS A 273 -10.29 -1.84 -8.11
CA LYS A 273 -9.64 -1.32 -6.90
C LYS A 273 -8.13 -1.32 -7.03
N ARG A 274 -7.47 -0.45 -6.25
CA ARG A 274 -6.02 -0.37 -6.20
C ARG A 274 -5.44 -1.56 -5.43
N VAL A 275 -4.26 -2.02 -5.86
CA VAL A 275 -3.55 -3.08 -5.13
C VAL A 275 -2.08 -2.73 -4.97
N ILE A 276 -1.57 -2.92 -3.76
CA ILE A 276 -0.20 -2.70 -3.36
C ILE A 276 0.40 -4.04 -2.94
N VAL A 277 1.56 -4.40 -3.47
CA VAL A 277 2.35 -5.53 -2.97
C VAL A 277 3.47 -4.98 -2.08
N ALA A 278 3.53 -5.48 -0.86
CA ALA A 278 4.36 -4.94 0.20
C ALA A 278 5.23 -6.01 0.87
N THR A 279 6.33 -5.55 1.47
CA THR A 279 7.30 -6.28 2.30
C THR A 279 8.15 -7.32 1.55
N HIS A 280 9.40 -7.48 1.99
CA HIS A 280 10.38 -8.45 1.51
C HIS A 280 10.62 -8.40 -0.02
N LEU A 281 10.57 -7.19 -0.63
CA LEU A 281 10.80 -7.05 -2.07
C LEU A 281 12.29 -7.03 -2.42
N LEU A 282 13.06 -6.19 -1.72
CA LEU A 282 14.51 -6.06 -1.88
C LEU A 282 15.22 -6.11 -0.52
N GLU A 283 14.76 -6.97 0.36
CA GLU A 283 15.16 -7.07 1.78
C GLU A 283 16.68 -7.19 1.95
N SER A 284 17.35 -7.98 1.08
CA SER A 284 18.81 -8.13 1.11
C SER A 284 19.55 -6.80 0.90
N MET A 285 18.89 -5.84 0.22
CA MET A 285 19.47 -4.52 -0.05
C MET A 285 19.46 -3.58 1.17
N ILE A 286 18.88 -3.96 2.30
CA ILE A 286 19.10 -3.26 3.58
C ILE A 286 20.60 -3.17 3.85
N THR A 287 21.34 -4.23 3.60
CA THR A 287 22.79 -4.33 3.87
C THR A 287 23.65 -4.46 2.61
N ASN A 288 23.12 -5.00 1.52
CA ASN A 288 23.84 -5.27 0.28
C ASN A 288 23.54 -4.23 -0.81
N PRO A 289 24.50 -3.88 -1.66
CA PRO A 289 24.31 -2.88 -2.72
C PRO A 289 23.50 -3.37 -3.93
N LEU A 290 23.23 -4.67 -4.04
CA LEU A 290 22.50 -5.31 -5.13
C LEU A 290 21.52 -6.33 -4.57
N PRO A 291 20.35 -6.52 -5.21
CA PRO A 291 19.38 -7.53 -4.80
C PRO A 291 19.82 -8.94 -5.22
N THR A 292 19.20 -9.94 -4.61
CA THR A 292 19.29 -11.33 -5.07
C THR A 292 18.46 -11.52 -6.35
N ARG A 293 18.75 -12.59 -7.10
CA ARG A 293 17.96 -12.97 -8.28
C ARG A 293 16.52 -13.32 -7.93
N ALA A 294 16.30 -13.93 -6.76
CA ALA A 294 14.95 -14.24 -6.26
C ALA A 294 14.12 -12.98 -6.03
N GLU A 295 14.70 -11.95 -5.40
CA GLU A 295 14.04 -10.65 -5.19
C GLU A 295 13.70 -9.95 -6.51
N VAL A 296 14.62 -9.96 -7.47
CA VAL A 296 14.34 -9.41 -8.81
C VAL A 296 13.16 -10.13 -9.47
N THR A 297 13.09 -11.46 -9.34
CA THR A 297 11.98 -12.26 -9.89
C THR A 297 10.67 -11.96 -9.17
N ASP A 298 10.72 -11.76 -7.86
CA ASP A 298 9.53 -11.43 -7.05
C ASP A 298 8.95 -10.07 -7.41
N VAL A 299 9.79 -9.03 -7.51
CA VAL A 299 9.39 -7.71 -8.01
C VAL A 299 8.81 -7.81 -9.42
N ALA A 300 9.48 -8.55 -10.32
CA ALA A 300 9.00 -8.75 -11.68
C ALA A 300 7.62 -9.42 -11.72
N ASN A 301 7.38 -10.42 -10.85
CA ASN A 301 6.08 -11.07 -10.75
C ASN A 301 4.98 -10.09 -10.35
N ALA A 302 5.20 -9.23 -9.34
CA ALA A 302 4.24 -8.20 -8.95
C ALA A 302 3.92 -7.23 -10.09
N VAL A 303 4.94 -6.83 -10.88
CA VAL A 303 4.76 -5.96 -12.05
C VAL A 303 3.99 -6.67 -13.18
N TYR A 304 4.27 -7.97 -13.45
CA TYR A 304 3.50 -8.79 -14.41
C TYR A 304 2.03 -8.97 -13.99
N GLU A 305 1.77 -9.00 -12.68
CA GLU A 305 0.41 -9.00 -12.14
C GLU A 305 -0.31 -7.64 -12.31
N GLU A 306 0.38 -6.64 -12.85
CA GLU A 306 -0.12 -5.28 -13.11
C GLU A 306 -0.61 -4.57 -11.83
N VAL A 307 0.08 -4.80 -10.69
CA VAL A 307 -0.23 -4.10 -9.44
C VAL A 307 -0.11 -2.58 -9.60
N ASP A 308 -0.87 -1.82 -8.81
CA ASP A 308 -0.77 -0.36 -8.85
C ASP A 308 0.55 0.13 -8.27
N ALA A 309 1.01 -0.50 -7.18
CA ALA A 309 2.26 -0.12 -6.53
C ALA A 309 3.00 -1.28 -5.88
N VAL A 310 4.31 -1.11 -5.75
CA VAL A 310 5.20 -1.93 -4.93
C VAL A 310 5.77 -1.07 -3.80
N MET A 311 6.02 -1.67 -2.62
CA MET A 311 6.40 -0.92 -1.42
C MET A 311 7.72 -1.41 -0.83
N LEU A 312 8.64 -0.49 -0.59
CA LEU A 312 9.86 -0.68 0.20
C LEU A 312 9.60 -0.36 1.67
N SER A 313 10.14 -1.16 2.56
CA SER A 313 10.00 -1.06 4.02
C SER A 313 11.35 -0.79 4.69
N GLY A 314 12.04 -1.81 5.18
CA GLY A 314 13.36 -1.72 5.80
C GLY A 314 14.41 -1.10 4.90
N GLU A 315 14.31 -1.37 3.59
CA GLU A 315 15.23 -0.91 2.55
C GLU A 315 15.37 0.63 2.50
N THR A 316 14.29 1.34 2.84
CA THR A 316 14.26 2.82 2.82
C THR A 316 14.16 3.44 4.20
N THR A 317 13.95 2.67 5.28
CA THR A 317 13.90 3.20 6.66
C THR A 317 15.27 3.22 7.32
N ILE A 318 15.98 2.07 7.31
CA ILE A 318 17.27 1.82 7.99
C ILE A 318 18.32 1.27 7.02
N GLY A 319 17.95 1.02 5.76
CA GLY A 319 18.84 0.45 4.76
C GLY A 319 19.98 1.37 4.35
N LYS A 320 21.13 0.78 4.04
CA LYS A 320 22.34 1.53 3.60
C LYS A 320 22.22 2.12 2.19
N TYR A 321 21.28 1.62 1.38
CA TYR A 321 21.20 1.93 -0.04
C TYR A 321 19.81 2.36 -0.53
N PRO A 322 19.09 3.28 0.17
CA PRO A 322 17.69 3.58 -0.13
C PRO A 322 17.45 4.04 -1.57
N LEU A 323 18.31 4.88 -2.12
CA LEU A 323 18.17 5.34 -3.51
C LEU A 323 18.41 4.22 -4.52
N ARG A 324 19.39 3.33 -4.27
CA ARG A 324 19.64 2.19 -5.15
C ARG A 324 18.46 1.21 -5.15
N CYS A 325 17.77 1.05 -4.02
CA CYS A 325 16.55 0.22 -3.96
C CYS A 325 15.46 0.79 -4.88
N ILE A 326 15.25 2.12 -4.86
CA ILE A 326 14.30 2.77 -5.77
C ILE A 326 14.74 2.59 -7.23
N ASP A 327 16.02 2.83 -7.55
CA ASP A 327 16.56 2.64 -8.89
C ASP A 327 16.39 1.20 -9.39
N GLN A 328 16.59 0.18 -8.53
CA GLN A 328 16.37 -1.22 -8.89
C GLN A 328 14.88 -1.50 -9.18
N LEU A 329 13.95 -1.00 -8.37
CA LEU A 329 12.52 -1.15 -8.66
C LEU A 329 12.15 -0.50 -10.00
N VAL A 330 12.66 0.72 -10.28
CA VAL A 330 12.43 1.41 -11.56
C VAL A 330 12.96 0.58 -12.71
N ASN A 331 14.20 0.09 -12.64
CA ASN A 331 14.83 -0.68 -13.71
C ASN A 331 14.09 -2.00 -13.97
N ILE A 332 13.67 -2.72 -12.92
CA ILE A 332 12.91 -3.97 -13.06
C ILE A 332 11.56 -3.67 -13.70
N ALA A 333 10.82 -2.68 -13.19
CA ALA A 333 9.53 -2.31 -13.74
C ALA A 333 9.60 -1.83 -15.19
N GLU A 334 10.58 -0.99 -15.52
CA GLU A 334 10.80 -0.50 -16.90
C GLU A 334 11.07 -1.66 -17.88
N ASN A 335 11.80 -2.66 -17.44
CA ASN A 335 12.07 -3.83 -18.28
C ASN A 335 10.82 -4.73 -18.42
N VAL A 336 10.13 -5.01 -17.34
CA VAL A 336 8.96 -5.91 -17.32
C VAL A 336 7.76 -5.31 -18.05
N GLU A 337 7.50 -4.02 -17.91
CA GLU A 337 6.36 -3.32 -18.53
C GLU A 337 6.45 -3.22 -20.07
N LYS A 338 7.57 -3.61 -20.67
CA LYS A 338 7.70 -3.80 -22.14
C LYS A 338 7.00 -5.08 -22.63
N HIS A 339 6.64 -5.96 -21.71
CA HIS A 339 6.01 -7.25 -22.00
C HIS A 339 4.55 -7.26 -21.51
N PRO A 340 3.69 -8.07 -22.11
CA PRO A 340 2.29 -8.19 -21.67
C PRO A 340 2.20 -8.67 -20.21
N GLY A 341 1.34 -8.02 -19.43
CA GLY A 341 0.96 -8.46 -18.09
C GLY A 341 -0.10 -9.57 -18.12
N LEU A 342 -0.56 -10.00 -16.95
CA LEU A 342 -1.54 -11.09 -16.84
C LEU A 342 -2.97 -10.69 -17.21
N ARG A 343 -3.23 -9.40 -17.44
CA ARG A 343 -4.51 -8.85 -17.95
C ARG A 343 -5.74 -9.31 -17.17
N PHE A 344 -5.65 -9.36 -15.84
CA PHE A 344 -6.81 -9.68 -14.98
C PHE A 344 -8.01 -8.75 -15.21
N VAL A 345 -7.74 -7.55 -15.68
CA VAL A 345 -8.75 -6.55 -16.07
C VAL A 345 -9.69 -7.00 -17.19
N SER A 346 -9.39 -8.07 -17.91
CA SER A 346 -10.30 -8.62 -18.94
C SER A 346 -11.69 -8.99 -18.40
N LYS A 347 -11.82 -9.12 -17.08
CA LYS A 347 -13.08 -9.37 -16.36
C LYS A 347 -13.53 -8.18 -15.50
N LEU A 348 -13.02 -6.97 -15.77
CA LEU A 348 -13.42 -5.78 -15.05
C LEU A 348 -14.93 -5.57 -15.14
N ASN A 349 -15.56 -5.42 -13.98
CA ASN A 349 -16.99 -5.11 -13.93
C ASN A 349 -17.24 -3.68 -14.39
N THR A 350 -18.09 -3.52 -15.40
CA THR A 350 -18.47 -2.23 -16.00
C THR A 350 -19.98 -2.05 -15.98
N GLU A 351 -20.52 -1.66 -14.83
CA GLU A 351 -21.97 -1.54 -14.61
C GLU A 351 -22.53 -0.20 -15.07
N ASN A 352 -21.83 0.87 -14.74
CA ASN A 352 -22.33 2.22 -14.99
C ASN A 352 -21.73 2.89 -16.24
N ASP A 353 -22.38 3.96 -16.71
CA ASP A 353 -22.02 4.63 -17.96
C ASP A 353 -20.59 5.18 -17.94
N LYS A 354 -20.10 5.67 -16.80
CA LYS A 354 -18.72 6.20 -16.69
C LYS A 354 -17.68 5.08 -16.83
N GLN A 355 -17.95 3.89 -16.29
CA GLN A 355 -17.06 2.72 -16.46
C GLN A 355 -17.03 2.28 -17.91
N LYS A 356 -18.21 2.19 -18.58
CA LYS A 356 -18.32 1.87 -20.02
C LYS A 356 -17.60 2.90 -20.87
N LEU A 357 -17.79 4.18 -20.56
CA LEU A 357 -17.12 5.29 -21.26
C LEU A 357 -15.59 5.21 -21.10
N SER A 358 -15.11 4.88 -19.90
CA SER A 358 -13.67 4.74 -19.62
C SER A 358 -13.06 3.57 -20.39
N LEU A 359 -13.77 2.44 -20.46
CA LEU A 359 -13.35 1.29 -21.26
C LEU A 359 -13.28 1.66 -22.75
N ALA A 360 -14.33 2.29 -23.29
CA ALA A 360 -14.35 2.74 -24.68
C ALA A 360 -13.24 3.76 -25.00
N ALA A 361 -12.91 4.65 -24.05
CA ALA A 361 -11.82 5.60 -24.23
C ALA A 361 -10.45 4.92 -24.31
N VAL A 362 -10.22 3.88 -23.48
CA VAL A 362 -8.99 3.09 -23.51
C VAL A 362 -8.89 2.29 -24.81
N GLU A 363 -9.96 1.56 -25.20
CA GLU A 363 -10.00 0.82 -26.47
C GLU A 363 -9.75 1.72 -27.68
N LEU A 364 -10.38 2.90 -27.68
CA LEU A 364 -10.17 3.90 -28.74
C LEU A 364 -8.72 4.39 -28.78
N ALA A 365 -8.12 4.71 -27.63
CA ALA A 365 -6.75 5.16 -27.55
C ALA A 365 -5.76 4.11 -28.05
N GLU A 366 -5.93 2.85 -27.62
CA GLU A 366 -5.08 1.73 -28.02
C GLU A 366 -5.21 1.45 -29.53
N SER A 367 -6.44 1.41 -30.08
CA SER A 367 -6.69 1.13 -31.51
C SER A 367 -6.18 2.24 -32.43
N LEU A 368 -6.19 3.49 -31.98
CA LEU A 368 -5.69 4.64 -32.74
C LEU A 368 -4.17 4.83 -32.60
N GLY A 369 -3.50 4.11 -31.70
CA GLY A 369 -2.13 4.39 -31.32
C GLY A 369 -1.97 5.81 -30.73
N ALA A 370 -2.97 6.27 -29.97
CA ALA A 370 -2.93 7.60 -29.38
C ALA A 370 -1.78 7.70 -28.37
N ARG A 371 -1.07 8.82 -28.39
CA ARG A 371 0.09 9.07 -27.50
C ARG A 371 -0.28 8.95 -26.03
N CYS A 372 -1.47 9.42 -25.66
CA CYS A 372 -1.97 9.32 -24.28
C CYS A 372 -3.49 9.48 -24.23
N ILE A 373 -4.02 9.21 -23.03
CA ILE A 373 -5.39 9.54 -22.64
C ILE A 373 -5.33 10.76 -21.71
N VAL A 374 -5.95 11.87 -22.14
CA VAL A 374 -6.10 13.10 -21.36
C VAL A 374 -7.39 13.02 -20.57
N VAL A 375 -7.30 13.08 -19.26
CA VAL A 375 -8.45 13.02 -18.37
C VAL A 375 -8.63 14.35 -17.64
N ILE A 376 -9.77 15.01 -17.83
CA ILE A 376 -10.14 16.22 -17.09
C ILE A 376 -11.11 15.79 -15.99
N THR A 377 -10.74 15.95 -14.71
CA THR A 377 -11.53 15.49 -13.58
C THR A 377 -11.33 16.35 -12.34
N ARG A 378 -12.38 16.62 -11.55
CA ARG A 378 -12.25 17.40 -10.32
C ARG A 378 -11.76 16.55 -9.14
N ARG A 379 -12.35 15.39 -8.93
CA ARG A 379 -12.13 14.52 -7.77
C ARG A 379 -11.25 13.29 -8.06
N GLY A 380 -10.80 13.13 -9.31
CA GLY A 380 -9.99 11.99 -9.72
C GLY A 380 -10.79 10.77 -10.19
N VAL A 381 -12.12 10.74 -10.01
CA VAL A 381 -12.95 9.55 -10.28
C VAL A 381 -12.79 9.05 -11.72
N MET A 382 -12.83 9.94 -12.72
CA MET A 382 -12.67 9.52 -14.11
C MET A 382 -11.27 8.96 -14.39
N ALA A 383 -10.22 9.55 -13.78
CA ALA A 383 -8.86 9.03 -13.89
C ALA A 383 -8.71 7.66 -13.25
N ASP A 384 -9.36 7.43 -12.10
CA ASP A 384 -9.41 6.12 -11.46
C ASP A 384 -10.09 5.08 -12.37
N LEU A 385 -11.21 5.42 -13.00
CA LEU A 385 -11.95 4.51 -13.91
C LEU A 385 -11.13 4.17 -15.15
N VAL A 386 -10.47 5.16 -15.78
CA VAL A 386 -9.56 4.90 -16.92
C VAL A 386 -8.37 4.03 -16.49
N CYS A 387 -7.78 4.31 -15.32
CA CYS A 387 -6.70 3.50 -14.78
C CYS A 387 -7.14 2.05 -14.50
N ASN A 388 -8.38 1.84 -14.05
CA ASN A 388 -8.92 0.50 -13.82
C ASN A 388 -8.96 -0.35 -15.11
N CYS A 389 -9.11 0.28 -16.29
CA CYS A 389 -9.05 -0.42 -17.57
C CYS A 389 -7.63 -0.83 -18.00
N ARG A 390 -6.57 -0.47 -17.24
CA ARG A 390 -5.17 -0.87 -17.45
C ARG A 390 -4.69 -0.66 -18.89
N PRO A 391 -4.65 0.59 -19.43
CA PRO A 391 -4.13 0.82 -20.78
C PRO A 391 -2.69 0.32 -20.91
N VAL A 392 -2.40 -0.37 -22.02
CA VAL A 392 -1.09 -1.01 -22.25
C VAL A 392 -0.09 -0.02 -22.85
N TYR A 393 -0.51 0.69 -23.89
CA TYR A 393 0.40 1.56 -24.66
C TYR A 393 0.22 3.05 -24.29
N SER A 394 -0.99 3.45 -23.94
CA SER A 394 -1.30 4.85 -23.65
C SER A 394 -1.05 5.20 -22.18
N ASP A 395 -0.34 6.29 -21.92
CA ASP A 395 -0.23 6.89 -20.59
C ASP A 395 -1.49 7.69 -20.23
N ILE A 396 -1.80 7.83 -18.95
CA ILE A 396 -2.94 8.58 -18.46
C ILE A 396 -2.46 9.93 -17.91
N TYR A 397 -2.77 11.01 -18.58
CA TYR A 397 -2.50 12.38 -18.09
C TYR A 397 -3.77 12.95 -17.48
N ALA A 398 -3.82 13.00 -16.15
CA ALA A 398 -4.99 13.43 -15.39
C ALA A 398 -4.84 14.88 -14.91
N PHE A 399 -5.78 15.73 -15.30
CA PHE A 399 -5.80 17.15 -14.94
C PHE A 399 -6.93 17.45 -13.97
N THR A 400 -6.61 18.12 -12.88
CA THR A 400 -7.56 18.53 -11.85
C THR A 400 -7.26 19.94 -11.34
N ASN A 401 -8.26 20.62 -10.79
CA ASN A 401 -8.06 21.89 -10.08
C ASN A 401 -7.95 21.73 -8.56
N VAL A 402 -8.03 20.48 -8.04
CA VAL A 402 -8.02 20.15 -6.61
C VAL A 402 -6.69 19.51 -6.23
N SER A 403 -5.93 20.15 -5.34
CA SER A 403 -4.60 19.67 -4.92
C SER A 403 -4.63 18.29 -4.29
N GLN A 404 -5.64 17.98 -3.47
CA GLN A 404 -5.79 16.67 -2.84
C GLN A 404 -6.07 15.57 -3.89
N ALA A 405 -7.00 15.82 -4.82
CA ALA A 405 -7.27 14.89 -5.92
C ALA A 405 -6.00 14.60 -6.76
N ARG A 406 -5.16 15.63 -7.01
CA ARG A 406 -3.88 15.44 -7.67
C ARG A 406 -2.99 14.44 -6.92
N ARG A 407 -2.91 14.53 -5.57
CA ARG A 407 -2.10 13.62 -4.77
C ARG A 407 -2.71 12.23 -4.68
N THR A 408 -4.03 12.12 -4.50
CA THR A 408 -4.70 10.81 -4.41
C THR A 408 -4.71 10.03 -5.73
N MET A 409 -4.60 10.68 -6.88
CA MET A 409 -4.43 10.00 -8.16
C MET A 409 -3.03 9.37 -8.32
N THR A 410 -2.05 9.72 -7.49
CA THR A 410 -0.67 9.26 -7.62
C THR A 410 -0.52 7.74 -7.45
N LEU A 411 -1.40 7.07 -6.68
CA LEU A 411 -1.36 5.62 -6.50
C LEU A 411 -1.77 4.84 -7.76
N GLY A 412 -2.59 5.45 -8.63
CA GLY A 412 -3.08 4.76 -9.83
C GLY A 412 -1.97 4.44 -10.82
N ARG A 413 -1.88 3.18 -11.24
CA ARG A 413 -0.91 2.69 -12.23
C ARG A 413 -0.99 3.49 -13.53
N GLY A 414 0.11 4.05 -13.99
CA GLY A 414 0.20 4.82 -15.23
C GLY A 414 -0.39 6.23 -15.15
N ILE A 415 -1.02 6.64 -14.04
CA ILE A 415 -1.55 8.02 -13.91
C ILE A 415 -0.42 9.02 -13.68
N ARG A 416 -0.43 10.11 -14.47
CA ARG A 416 0.42 11.30 -14.35
C ARG A 416 -0.47 12.48 -13.97
N PRO A 417 -0.57 12.87 -12.68
CA PRO A 417 -1.52 13.85 -12.22
C PRO A 417 -0.96 15.28 -12.30
N PHE A 418 -1.70 16.18 -12.93
CA PHE A 418 -1.39 17.60 -13.01
C PHE A 418 -2.47 18.45 -12.36
N ARG A 419 -2.06 19.62 -11.89
CA ARG A 419 -2.98 20.63 -11.39
C ARG A 419 -3.00 21.82 -12.35
N ILE A 420 -4.20 22.14 -12.86
CA ILE A 420 -4.46 23.32 -13.69
C ILE A 420 -5.67 24.07 -13.17
N ALA A 421 -5.82 25.33 -13.55
CA ALA A 421 -7.08 26.06 -13.35
C ALA A 421 -8.11 25.57 -14.37
N PHE A 422 -9.38 25.43 -13.95
CA PHE A 422 -10.49 25.14 -14.84
C PHE A 422 -11.19 26.43 -15.23
N SER A 423 -11.41 26.59 -16.52
CA SER A 423 -12.25 27.69 -17.09
C SER A 423 -13.73 27.28 -17.08
N GLN A 424 -14.62 28.25 -17.16
CA GLN A 424 -16.02 28.01 -17.49
C GLN A 424 -16.20 27.54 -18.94
N ASP A 425 -15.27 27.92 -19.82
CA ASP A 425 -15.14 27.39 -21.16
C ASP A 425 -14.30 26.10 -21.16
N PRO A 426 -14.92 24.95 -21.51
CA PRO A 426 -14.21 23.68 -21.55
C PRO A 426 -13.01 23.66 -22.50
N GLU A 427 -13.12 24.33 -23.64
CA GLU A 427 -12.07 24.40 -24.65
C GLU A 427 -10.80 25.10 -24.11
N LYS A 428 -10.96 26.17 -23.34
CA LYS A 428 -9.84 26.85 -22.67
C LYS A 428 -9.17 25.95 -21.62
N THR A 429 -9.94 25.09 -20.95
CA THR A 429 -9.39 24.11 -20.00
C THR A 429 -8.55 23.07 -20.74
N LEU A 430 -9.06 22.55 -21.87
CA LEU A 430 -8.32 21.61 -22.72
C LEU A 430 -7.05 22.24 -23.29
N GLN A 431 -7.15 23.48 -23.79
CA GLN A 431 -5.96 24.18 -24.29
C GLN A 431 -4.88 24.35 -23.21
N THR A 432 -5.28 24.64 -21.97
CA THR A 432 -4.36 24.71 -20.84
C THR A 432 -3.70 23.35 -20.58
N ALA A 433 -4.47 22.25 -20.65
CA ALA A 433 -3.93 20.91 -20.50
C ALA A 433 -2.93 20.57 -21.63
N PHE A 434 -3.26 20.88 -22.87
CA PHE A 434 -2.38 20.67 -24.03
C PHE A 434 -1.08 21.47 -23.93
N ASN A 435 -1.15 22.72 -23.48
CA ASN A 435 0.07 23.52 -23.24
C ASN A 435 0.97 22.86 -22.19
N VAL A 436 0.40 22.32 -21.11
CA VAL A 436 1.19 21.57 -20.11
C VAL A 436 1.85 20.31 -20.71
N LEU A 437 1.14 19.57 -21.59
CA LEU A 437 1.70 18.41 -22.26
C LEU A 437 2.88 18.81 -23.16
N LYS A 438 2.76 19.90 -23.93
CA LYS A 438 3.84 20.40 -24.80
C LYS A 438 5.03 20.91 -24.00
N GLU A 439 4.80 21.78 -23.02
CA GLU A 439 5.86 22.47 -22.28
C GLU A 439 6.59 21.57 -21.29
N ARG A 440 5.88 20.61 -20.67
CA ARG A 440 6.41 19.81 -19.55
C ARG A 440 6.64 18.36 -19.86
N GLU A 441 5.97 17.80 -20.89
CA GLU A 441 6.04 16.39 -21.26
C GLU A 441 6.64 16.15 -22.64
N GLY A 442 6.99 17.24 -23.35
CA GLY A 442 7.67 17.15 -24.64
C GLY A 442 6.79 16.65 -25.79
N PHE A 443 5.48 16.80 -25.67
CA PHE A 443 4.55 16.46 -26.75
C PHE A 443 4.72 17.43 -27.92
N GLN A 444 4.63 16.90 -29.13
CA GLN A 444 4.73 17.68 -30.37
C GLN A 444 3.36 18.09 -30.88
N SER A 445 3.33 19.13 -31.72
CA SER A 445 2.11 19.47 -32.46
C SER A 445 1.66 18.31 -33.33
N ASP A 446 0.35 18.19 -33.55
CA ASP A 446 -0.30 17.13 -34.32
C ASP A 446 -0.26 15.71 -33.73
N GLU A 447 0.36 15.51 -32.54
CA GLU A 447 0.24 14.22 -31.84
C GLU A 447 -1.21 13.95 -31.42
N LYS A 448 -1.68 12.73 -31.73
CA LYS A 448 -3.05 12.30 -31.46
C LYS A 448 -3.22 11.89 -30.00
N VAL A 449 -4.26 12.42 -29.36
CA VAL A 449 -4.66 12.07 -27.98
C VAL A 449 -6.15 11.77 -27.91
N VAL A 450 -6.53 10.90 -26.97
CA VAL A 450 -7.93 10.68 -26.62
C VAL A 450 -8.23 11.48 -25.36
N VAL A 451 -9.25 12.34 -25.41
CA VAL A 451 -9.70 13.15 -24.27
C VAL A 451 -10.96 12.54 -23.69
N ILE A 452 -10.98 12.32 -22.39
CA ILE A 452 -12.18 11.94 -21.64
C ILE A 452 -12.43 12.97 -20.53
N SER A 453 -13.65 13.44 -20.41
CA SER A 453 -14.00 14.45 -19.41
C SER A 453 -15.37 14.20 -18.79
N ASP A 454 -15.49 14.52 -17.50
CA ASP A 454 -16.74 14.62 -16.75
C ASP A 454 -17.05 16.08 -16.37
N VAL A 455 -16.60 17.04 -17.18
CA VAL A 455 -16.68 18.47 -16.92
C VAL A 455 -17.97 19.05 -17.50
N LEU A 456 -18.52 20.01 -16.75
CA LEU A 456 -19.71 20.79 -17.17
C LEU A 456 -19.47 21.51 -18.50
N ALA A 457 -20.31 21.21 -19.47
CA ALA A 457 -20.45 22.02 -20.70
C ALA A 457 -21.76 22.81 -20.64
N GLY A 458 -21.68 24.13 -20.54
CA GLY A 458 -22.85 24.97 -20.42
C GLY A 458 -23.69 24.68 -19.17
N SER A 459 -24.97 24.40 -19.33
CA SER A 459 -25.93 24.15 -18.23
C SER A 459 -26.03 22.71 -17.78
N GLY A 460 -25.24 21.75 -18.36
CA GLY A 460 -25.35 20.33 -18.09
C GLY A 460 -24.04 19.64 -17.82
N LYS A 461 -24.09 18.41 -17.22
CA LYS A 461 -22.96 17.47 -17.19
C LYS A 461 -22.93 16.73 -18.52
N ILE A 462 -21.79 16.77 -19.19
CA ILE A 462 -21.54 15.98 -20.39
C ILE A 462 -20.33 15.12 -20.12
N ASP A 463 -20.53 13.81 -20.10
CA ASP A 463 -19.46 12.83 -20.16
C ASP A 463 -19.16 12.60 -21.66
N ALA A 464 -17.92 12.88 -22.09
CA ALA A 464 -17.56 12.83 -23.51
C ALA A 464 -16.20 12.19 -23.73
N ILE A 465 -16.08 11.47 -24.86
CA ILE A 465 -14.80 11.05 -25.43
C ILE A 465 -14.56 11.85 -26.72
N GLN A 466 -13.35 12.34 -26.90
CA GLN A 466 -12.95 13.10 -28.09
C GLN A 466 -11.60 12.62 -28.58
N ILE A 467 -11.45 12.54 -29.90
CA ILE A 467 -10.15 12.44 -30.54
C ILE A 467 -9.67 13.86 -30.80
N ARG A 468 -8.48 14.18 -30.35
CA ARG A 468 -7.86 15.50 -30.54
C ARG A 468 -6.44 15.36 -31.08
N HIS A 469 -6.03 16.33 -31.85
CA HIS A 469 -4.63 16.56 -32.21
C HIS A 469 -4.13 17.75 -31.40
N LEU A 470 -2.91 17.64 -30.90
CA LEU A 470 -2.28 18.75 -30.16
C LEU A 470 -2.04 19.91 -31.14
N PRO A 471 -2.43 21.14 -30.77
CA PRO A 471 -2.29 22.30 -31.63
C PRO A 471 -0.85 22.67 -31.98
#